data_136f5daf1f7be422cb84c55a98d13bb8
#
_entry.id   136f5daf1f7be422cb84c55a98d13bb8
#
_cell.length_a   1.000
_cell.length_b   1.000
_cell.length_c   1.000
_cell.angle_alpha   90.00
_cell.angle_beta   90.00
_cell.angle_gamma   90.00
#
_symmetry.space_group_name_H-M   'P 1'
#
loop_
_entity.id
_entity.type
_entity.pdbx_description
1 polymer ?
#
loop_
_entity_poly.entity_id
_entity_poly.type
_entity_poly.pdbx_seq_one_letter_code
_entity_poly.pdbx_strand_id
1 'polypeptide(L)'
;MKSEWNTSAIANICKVVTDGSHTSPKSVSHGKYMVSVKDFTPYGFDFNGCRQISFADYEKLKSSGCVPQKGDILIGKDGARYFEDIIIYNQDEAPALLSSIAILRCDEEKVIPEYLYYLLKTPSFKKDVKDNYGSGSAIPRIILKDFKRMKVEYPSIEKQRQIVSILHDLDAKIFNNQKVNDNLEQQAKELFRAWFVEFIPFGGTMPSDWHFRTLGESTEMSAGGDKPKILSSIQTEKCTYPVYSNGLSDEGLYGYTDAPKIKDESVTVSARGTIGFVCLRHI
;
A
#
# COMPACT_ATOMS: atom_id res chain seq x y z
N MET A 1 -13.59 35.70 12.34
CA MET A 1 -12.88 35.43 11.06
C MET A 1 -13.70 34.44 10.28
N LYS A 2 -14.21 34.80 9.08
CA LYS A 2 -14.88 33.84 8.18
C LYS A 2 -13.82 32.79 7.80
N SER A 3 -14.18 31.52 7.88
CA SER A 3 -13.36 30.41 7.45
C SER A 3 -12.85 30.70 6.01
N GLU A 4 -11.50 30.73 5.82
CA GLU A 4 -10.86 30.82 4.50
C GLU A 4 -11.04 29.56 3.65
N TRP A 5 -11.88 28.65 4.10
CA TRP A 5 -12.13 27.36 3.50
C TRP A 5 -13.47 27.33 2.77
N ASN A 6 -13.44 26.83 1.56
CA ASN A 6 -14.63 26.56 0.76
C ASN A 6 -15.07 25.12 0.98
N THR A 7 -16.38 24.89 0.96
CA THR A 7 -16.96 23.54 0.95
C THR A 7 -17.70 23.34 -0.36
N SER A 8 -17.43 22.26 -1.07
CA SER A 8 -18.09 21.94 -2.34
C SER A 8 -18.23 20.43 -2.54
N ALA A 9 -19.16 20.04 -3.40
CA ALA A 9 -19.25 18.66 -3.86
C ALA A 9 -18.13 18.37 -4.87
N ILE A 10 -17.62 17.14 -4.91
CA ILE A 10 -16.58 16.69 -5.86
C ILE A 10 -16.98 17.03 -7.31
N ALA A 11 -18.26 16.86 -7.66
CA ALA A 11 -18.76 17.20 -9.00
C ALA A 11 -18.53 18.67 -9.41
N ASN A 12 -18.40 19.58 -8.45
CA ASN A 12 -18.25 21.02 -8.74
C ASN A 12 -16.77 21.45 -8.83
N ILE A 13 -15.85 20.60 -8.38
CA ILE A 13 -14.40 20.86 -8.37
C ILE A 13 -13.62 19.91 -9.28
N CYS A 14 -14.31 18.98 -9.94
CA CYS A 14 -13.73 18.10 -10.94
C CYS A 14 -14.42 18.31 -12.29
N LYS A 15 -13.64 18.41 -13.36
CA LYS A 15 -14.13 18.46 -14.76
C LYS A 15 -14.71 17.11 -15.19
N VAL A 16 -14.17 16.01 -14.64
CA VAL A 16 -14.63 14.64 -14.90
C VAL A 16 -14.78 13.88 -13.60
N VAL A 17 -15.91 13.23 -13.42
CA VAL A 17 -16.17 12.21 -12.38
C VAL A 17 -16.85 11.04 -13.08
N THR A 18 -16.06 10.01 -13.39
CA THR A 18 -16.49 8.83 -14.15
C THR A 18 -15.80 7.57 -13.60
N ASP A 19 -15.99 6.44 -14.23
CA ASP A 19 -15.28 5.20 -13.96
C ASP A 19 -14.83 4.53 -15.27
N GLY A 20 -14.11 3.42 -15.13
CA GLY A 20 -13.71 2.62 -16.26
C GLY A 20 -14.87 1.86 -16.91
N SER A 21 -14.53 0.96 -17.81
CA SER A 21 -15.49 0.23 -18.64
C SER A 21 -16.31 -0.79 -17.86
N HIS A 22 -17.62 -0.77 -18.07
CA HIS A 22 -18.55 -1.81 -17.64
C HIS A 22 -18.57 -3.03 -18.58
N THR A 23 -17.90 -2.94 -19.73
CA THR A 23 -17.70 -4.06 -20.64
C THR A 23 -16.28 -4.60 -20.50
N SER A 24 -16.12 -5.89 -20.67
CA SER A 24 -14.85 -6.60 -20.53
C SER A 24 -14.49 -7.28 -21.85
N PRO A 25 -13.80 -6.60 -22.78
CA PRO A 25 -13.37 -7.20 -24.04
C PRO A 25 -12.57 -8.48 -23.85
N LYS A 26 -12.51 -9.32 -24.88
CA LYS A 26 -11.70 -10.55 -24.82
C LYS A 26 -10.22 -10.23 -24.69
N SER A 27 -9.52 -11.04 -23.91
CA SER A 27 -8.06 -10.92 -23.80
C SER A 27 -7.38 -11.39 -25.08
N VAL A 28 -6.29 -10.71 -25.43
CA VAL A 28 -5.40 -11.06 -26.55
C VAL A 28 -3.96 -11.21 -26.06
N SER A 29 -3.12 -11.87 -26.83
CA SER A 29 -1.70 -12.05 -26.50
C SER A 29 -0.87 -10.77 -26.69
N HIS A 30 -1.29 -9.89 -27.60
CA HIS A 30 -0.62 -8.61 -27.89
C HIS A 30 -1.66 -7.51 -28.11
N GLY A 31 -1.55 -6.41 -27.35
CA GLY A 31 -2.50 -5.31 -27.42
C GLY A 31 -2.19 -4.23 -26.42
N LYS A 32 -3.24 -3.56 -25.90
CA LYS A 32 -3.14 -2.56 -24.84
C LYS A 32 -3.62 -3.14 -23.50
N TYR A 33 -2.96 -2.72 -22.43
CA TYR A 33 -3.31 -3.18 -21.09
C TYR A 33 -4.73 -2.76 -20.68
N MET A 34 -5.38 -3.64 -19.96
CA MET A 34 -6.63 -3.35 -19.26
C MET A 34 -6.49 -3.75 -17.80
N VAL A 35 -6.68 -2.79 -16.90
CA VAL A 35 -6.40 -2.91 -15.46
C VAL A 35 -7.67 -2.81 -14.62
N SER A 36 -7.59 -3.34 -13.43
CA SER A 36 -8.63 -3.36 -12.40
C SER A 36 -8.04 -3.03 -11.03
N VAL A 37 -8.85 -3.07 -9.98
CA VAL A 37 -8.38 -2.80 -8.60
C VAL A 37 -7.25 -3.71 -8.12
N LYS A 38 -7.11 -4.92 -8.65
CA LYS A 38 -6.04 -5.85 -8.26
C LYS A 38 -4.65 -5.43 -8.73
N ASP A 39 -4.60 -4.55 -9.74
CA ASP A 39 -3.37 -4.15 -10.41
C ASP A 39 -2.79 -2.85 -9.80
N PHE A 40 -3.46 -2.27 -8.77
CA PHE A 40 -2.95 -1.10 -8.05
C PHE A 40 -1.66 -1.41 -7.30
N THR A 41 -0.75 -0.45 -7.37
CA THR A 41 0.40 -0.32 -6.49
C THR A 41 0.30 1.02 -5.73
N PRO A 42 1.12 1.29 -4.73
CA PRO A 42 1.10 2.58 -4.04
C PRO A 42 1.33 3.81 -4.94
N TYR A 43 1.95 3.61 -6.13
CA TYR A 43 2.37 4.70 -7.01
C TYR A 43 1.86 4.59 -8.45
N GLY A 44 0.96 3.65 -8.73
CA GLY A 44 0.46 3.44 -10.09
C GLY A 44 -0.16 2.06 -10.27
N PHE A 45 0.07 1.45 -11.43
CA PHE A 45 -0.29 0.08 -11.74
C PHE A 45 0.95 -0.77 -11.99
N ASP A 46 0.91 -2.01 -11.53
CA ASP A 46 1.84 -3.05 -11.99
C ASP A 46 1.24 -3.71 -13.25
N PHE A 47 1.94 -3.57 -14.36
CA PHE A 47 1.53 -4.14 -15.63
C PHE A 47 1.97 -5.60 -15.82
N ASN A 48 2.79 -6.14 -14.91
CA ASN A 48 3.22 -7.53 -14.98
C ASN A 48 2.03 -8.47 -14.78
N GLY A 49 1.75 -9.28 -15.79
CA GLY A 49 0.60 -10.19 -15.76
C GLY A 49 -0.77 -9.52 -15.98
N CYS A 50 -0.82 -8.23 -16.27
CA CYS A 50 -2.06 -7.57 -16.69
C CYS A 50 -2.53 -8.13 -18.02
N ARG A 51 -3.82 -8.34 -18.14
CA ARG A 51 -4.42 -8.74 -19.41
C ARG A 51 -4.31 -7.63 -20.44
N GLN A 52 -4.27 -8.03 -21.71
CA GLN A 52 -4.29 -7.10 -22.83
C GLN A 52 -5.57 -7.27 -23.64
N ILE A 53 -6.03 -6.20 -24.25
CA ILE A 53 -7.20 -6.13 -25.14
C ILE A 53 -6.77 -5.66 -26.52
N SER A 54 -7.58 -5.94 -27.55
CA SER A 54 -7.26 -5.50 -28.92
C SER A 54 -7.11 -3.99 -29.01
N PHE A 55 -6.29 -3.51 -29.96
CA PHE A 55 -6.18 -2.06 -30.23
C PHE A 55 -7.54 -1.42 -30.57
N ALA A 56 -8.37 -2.15 -31.32
CA ALA A 56 -9.70 -1.66 -31.69
C ALA A 56 -10.63 -1.50 -30.49
N ASP A 57 -10.61 -2.44 -29.55
CA ASP A 57 -11.38 -2.31 -28.30
C ASP A 57 -10.83 -1.22 -27.42
N TYR A 58 -9.49 -1.09 -27.34
CA TYR A 58 -8.85 -0.02 -26.59
C TYR A 58 -9.28 1.37 -27.10
N GLU A 59 -9.26 1.62 -28.42
CA GLU A 59 -9.66 2.91 -28.99
C GLU A 59 -11.14 3.22 -28.72
N LYS A 60 -12.03 2.23 -28.73
CA LYS A 60 -13.43 2.40 -28.30
C LYS A 60 -13.53 2.81 -26.83
N LEU A 61 -12.77 2.15 -25.94
CA LEU A 61 -12.80 2.45 -24.52
C LEU A 61 -12.17 3.83 -24.23
N LYS A 62 -11.14 4.19 -24.96
CA LYS A 62 -10.51 5.51 -24.88
C LYS A 62 -11.49 6.62 -25.30
N SER A 63 -12.20 6.45 -26.39
CA SER A 63 -13.23 7.42 -26.84
C SER A 63 -14.40 7.51 -25.87
N SER A 64 -14.67 6.45 -25.10
CA SER A 64 -15.69 6.42 -24.04
C SER A 64 -15.19 6.97 -22.69
N GLY A 65 -13.96 7.47 -22.61
CA GLY A 65 -13.40 8.06 -21.39
C GLY A 65 -12.92 7.05 -20.34
N CYS A 66 -12.73 5.78 -20.72
CA CYS A 66 -12.27 4.72 -19.82
C CYS A 66 -10.73 4.60 -19.72
N VAL A 67 -9.99 5.56 -20.24
CA VAL A 67 -8.52 5.63 -20.21
C VAL A 67 -8.11 6.87 -19.40
N PRO A 68 -7.22 6.71 -18.41
CA PRO A 68 -6.81 7.84 -17.58
C PRO A 68 -5.88 8.80 -18.34
N GLN A 69 -5.82 10.03 -17.86
CA GLN A 69 -4.82 11.02 -18.24
C GLN A 69 -3.88 11.29 -17.05
N LYS A 70 -2.68 11.77 -17.35
CA LYS A 70 -1.75 12.21 -16.27
C LYS A 70 -2.41 13.29 -15.43
N GLY A 71 -2.28 13.17 -14.12
CA GLY A 71 -2.94 14.02 -13.13
C GLY A 71 -4.33 13.56 -12.70
N ASP A 72 -4.93 12.55 -13.33
CA ASP A 72 -6.19 11.99 -12.85
C ASP A 72 -5.97 11.28 -11.50
N ILE A 73 -6.92 11.47 -10.58
CA ILE A 73 -6.98 10.68 -9.36
C ILE A 73 -7.79 9.43 -9.65
N LEU A 74 -7.18 8.27 -9.45
CA LEU A 74 -7.80 6.97 -9.65
C LEU A 74 -8.08 6.33 -8.29
N ILE A 75 -9.28 5.79 -8.12
CA ILE A 75 -9.76 5.26 -6.84
C ILE A 75 -10.37 3.89 -7.06
N GLY A 76 -9.88 2.87 -6.32
CA GLY A 76 -10.55 1.58 -6.24
C GLY A 76 -11.90 1.73 -5.54
N LYS A 77 -12.99 1.51 -6.26
CA LYS A 77 -14.35 1.77 -5.74
C LYS A 77 -15.15 0.53 -5.38
N ASP A 78 -14.66 -0.67 -5.71
CA ASP A 78 -15.35 -1.94 -5.50
C ASP A 78 -14.49 -2.92 -4.68
N GLY A 79 -15.14 -3.80 -3.93
CA GLY A 79 -14.52 -4.89 -3.17
C GLY A 79 -14.20 -4.53 -1.72
N ALA A 80 -13.61 -5.48 -0.99
CA ALA A 80 -13.32 -5.33 0.45
C ALA A 80 -12.39 -4.15 0.77
N ARG A 81 -11.57 -3.73 -0.19
CA ARG A 81 -10.63 -2.60 -0.07
C ARG A 81 -11.11 -1.32 -0.78
N TYR A 82 -12.42 -1.20 -1.03
CA TYR A 82 -12.95 -0.01 -1.68
C TYR A 82 -12.52 1.27 -0.94
N PHE A 83 -12.14 2.29 -1.70
CA PHE A 83 -11.62 3.58 -1.21
C PHE A 83 -10.30 3.51 -0.41
N GLU A 84 -9.59 2.37 -0.46
CA GLU A 84 -8.25 2.27 0.14
C GLU A 84 -7.16 2.60 -0.87
N ASP A 85 -7.30 2.09 -2.09
CA ASP A 85 -6.33 2.28 -3.17
C ASP A 85 -6.67 3.57 -3.92
N ILE A 86 -5.87 4.60 -3.71
CA ILE A 86 -6.02 5.94 -4.31
C ILE A 86 -4.64 6.36 -4.82
N ILE A 87 -4.54 6.71 -6.10
CA ILE A 87 -3.30 7.18 -6.73
C ILE A 87 -3.55 8.41 -7.58
N ILE A 88 -2.49 9.21 -7.84
CA ILE A 88 -2.45 10.15 -8.95
C ILE A 88 -1.75 9.45 -10.11
N TYR A 89 -2.43 9.39 -11.24
CA TYR A 89 -1.94 8.68 -12.40
C TYR A 89 -0.88 9.50 -13.15
N ASN A 90 0.37 9.02 -13.17
CA ASN A 90 1.49 9.73 -13.82
C ASN A 90 2.37 8.79 -14.68
N GLN A 91 1.93 7.55 -14.92
CA GLN A 91 2.66 6.59 -15.74
C GLN A 91 2.55 6.94 -17.24
N ASP A 92 3.53 6.53 -18.05
CA ASP A 92 3.54 6.78 -19.49
C ASP A 92 2.59 5.83 -20.25
N GLU A 93 2.45 4.58 -19.77
CA GLU A 93 1.49 3.64 -20.34
C GLU A 93 0.07 4.03 -19.93
N ALA A 94 -0.86 4.16 -20.85
CA ALA A 94 -2.23 4.54 -20.59
C ALA A 94 -3.17 3.33 -20.78
N PRO A 95 -3.45 2.54 -19.71
CA PRO A 95 -4.28 1.36 -19.79
C PRO A 95 -5.77 1.71 -19.89
N ALA A 96 -6.59 0.84 -20.47
CA ALA A 96 -8.02 0.90 -20.27
C ALA A 96 -8.37 0.45 -18.85
N LEU A 97 -9.28 1.15 -18.18
CA LEU A 97 -9.71 0.85 -16.83
C LEU A 97 -11.02 0.05 -16.84
N LEU A 98 -11.15 -0.90 -15.90
CA LEU A 98 -12.44 -1.52 -15.58
C LEU A 98 -13.27 -0.62 -14.64
N SER A 99 -14.58 -0.81 -14.65
CA SER A 99 -15.55 -0.04 -13.85
C SER A 99 -15.31 -0.08 -12.33
N SER A 100 -14.46 -0.97 -11.86
CA SER A 100 -14.04 -1.02 -10.45
C SER A 100 -13.13 0.15 -10.05
N ILE A 101 -12.68 0.98 -11.01
CA ILE A 101 -11.81 2.14 -10.78
C ILE A 101 -12.56 3.41 -11.16
N ALA A 102 -12.72 4.33 -10.20
CA ALA A 102 -13.23 5.67 -10.46
C ALA A 102 -12.10 6.59 -10.96
N ILE A 103 -12.48 7.56 -11.80
CA ILE A 103 -11.59 8.57 -12.38
C ILE A 103 -12.09 9.95 -11.97
N LEU A 104 -11.26 10.69 -11.25
CA LEU A 104 -11.52 12.10 -10.93
C LEU A 104 -10.49 12.97 -11.65
N ARG A 105 -10.93 13.86 -12.51
CA ARG A 105 -10.11 14.88 -13.16
C ARG A 105 -10.44 16.23 -12.58
N CYS A 106 -9.50 16.79 -11.84
CA CYS A 106 -9.69 18.05 -11.14
C CYS A 106 -9.90 19.23 -12.10
N ASP A 107 -10.67 20.21 -11.65
CA ASP A 107 -10.66 21.56 -12.16
C ASP A 107 -9.58 22.35 -11.43
N GLU A 108 -8.40 22.44 -12.03
CA GLU A 108 -7.20 22.99 -11.39
C GLU A 108 -7.32 24.49 -11.05
N GLU A 109 -8.34 25.18 -11.55
CA GLU A 109 -8.67 26.54 -11.10
C GLU A 109 -9.29 26.56 -9.70
N LYS A 110 -9.81 25.43 -9.22
CA LYS A 110 -10.48 25.27 -7.92
C LYS A 110 -9.71 24.39 -6.94
N VAL A 111 -9.22 23.25 -7.42
CA VAL A 111 -8.51 22.28 -6.61
C VAL A 111 -7.39 21.60 -7.40
N ILE A 112 -6.18 21.58 -6.85
CA ILE A 112 -5.06 20.86 -7.45
C ILE A 112 -5.17 19.36 -7.12
N PRO A 113 -4.81 18.47 -8.08
CA PRO A 113 -4.96 17.02 -7.91
C PRO A 113 -4.30 16.48 -6.64
N GLU A 114 -3.08 16.92 -6.33
CA GLU A 114 -2.31 16.46 -5.18
C GLU A 114 -3.00 16.84 -3.86
N TYR A 115 -3.59 18.03 -3.77
CA TYR A 115 -4.34 18.43 -2.58
C TYR A 115 -5.55 17.52 -2.36
N LEU A 116 -6.35 17.31 -3.41
CA LEU A 116 -7.51 16.44 -3.33
C LEU A 116 -7.10 15.00 -3.00
N TYR A 117 -6.03 14.49 -3.61
CA TYR A 117 -5.47 13.18 -3.31
C TYR A 117 -5.14 13.01 -1.83
N TYR A 118 -4.40 13.96 -1.23
CA TYR A 118 -4.07 13.88 0.20
C TYR A 118 -5.30 13.97 1.07
N LEU A 119 -6.26 14.85 0.75
CA LEU A 119 -7.51 14.98 1.48
C LEU A 119 -8.30 13.66 1.48
N LEU A 120 -8.46 13.02 0.32
CA LEU A 120 -9.17 11.75 0.17
C LEU A 120 -8.50 10.60 0.95
N LYS A 121 -7.19 10.66 1.16
CA LYS A 121 -6.44 9.66 1.94
C LYS A 121 -6.50 9.88 3.44
N THR A 122 -7.02 11.00 3.93
CA THR A 122 -7.12 11.22 5.39
C THR A 122 -8.01 10.17 6.06
N PRO A 123 -7.66 9.70 7.27
CA PRO A 123 -8.48 8.74 8.00
C PRO A 123 -9.91 9.22 8.24
N SER A 124 -10.08 10.52 8.50
CA SER A 124 -11.40 11.15 8.71
C SER A 124 -12.26 11.09 7.45
N PHE A 125 -11.69 11.41 6.27
CA PHE A 125 -12.42 11.34 5.01
C PHE A 125 -12.77 9.89 4.64
N LYS A 126 -11.82 8.97 4.77
CA LYS A 126 -12.08 7.54 4.55
C LYS A 126 -13.17 6.99 5.44
N LYS A 127 -13.18 7.41 6.71
CA LYS A 127 -14.25 7.03 7.65
C LYS A 127 -15.60 7.59 7.19
N ASP A 128 -15.67 8.88 6.87
CA ASP A 128 -16.91 9.51 6.36
C ASP A 128 -17.44 8.79 5.12
N VAL A 129 -16.56 8.41 4.20
CA VAL A 129 -16.94 7.65 3.00
C VAL A 129 -17.54 6.29 3.37
N LYS A 130 -16.94 5.55 4.29
CA LYS A 130 -17.42 4.24 4.71
C LYS A 130 -18.77 4.33 5.43
N ASP A 131 -18.94 5.37 6.25
CA ASP A 131 -20.15 5.58 7.06
C ASP A 131 -21.34 6.07 6.21
N ASN A 132 -21.10 6.89 5.15
CA ASN A 132 -22.18 7.64 4.48
C ASN A 132 -22.36 7.34 2.98
N TYR A 133 -21.40 6.65 2.32
CA TYR A 133 -21.41 6.48 0.86
C TYR A 133 -21.21 5.04 0.40
N GLY A 134 -20.87 4.11 1.29
CA GLY A 134 -20.74 2.70 0.97
C GLY A 134 -22.09 2.04 0.73
N SER A 135 -22.21 1.19 -0.30
CA SER A 135 -23.40 0.36 -0.48
C SER A 135 -23.40 -0.81 0.50
N GLY A 136 -24.52 -1.10 1.14
CA GLY A 136 -24.73 -2.28 1.99
C GLY A 136 -24.87 -3.60 1.22
N SER A 137 -24.33 -3.70 0.01
CA SER A 137 -24.37 -4.94 -0.80
C SER A 137 -23.31 -5.94 -0.33
N ALA A 138 -23.50 -7.22 -0.69
CA ALA A 138 -22.55 -8.30 -0.36
C ALA A 138 -21.11 -8.01 -0.83
N ILE A 139 -20.95 -7.25 -1.92
CA ILE A 139 -19.68 -6.66 -2.35
C ILE A 139 -19.77 -5.17 -2.11
N PRO A 140 -19.06 -4.63 -1.11
CA PRO A 140 -19.06 -3.20 -0.83
C PRO A 140 -18.56 -2.40 -2.05
N ARG A 141 -19.24 -1.30 -2.36
CA ARG A 141 -18.84 -0.42 -3.46
C ARG A 141 -19.38 0.99 -3.28
N ILE A 142 -18.73 1.93 -3.97
CA ILE A 142 -19.20 3.31 -4.09
C ILE A 142 -19.67 3.54 -5.52
N ILE A 143 -20.87 4.06 -5.70
CA ILE A 143 -21.41 4.39 -7.03
C ILE A 143 -21.00 5.81 -7.44
N LEU A 144 -20.96 6.10 -8.74
CA LEU A 144 -20.56 7.41 -9.26
C LEU A 144 -21.42 8.56 -8.73
N LYS A 145 -22.71 8.32 -8.48
CA LYS A 145 -23.61 9.32 -7.88
C LYS A 145 -23.11 9.77 -6.51
N ASP A 146 -22.57 8.83 -5.73
CA ASP A 146 -22.03 9.10 -4.40
C ASP A 146 -20.72 9.88 -4.50
N PHE A 147 -19.79 9.50 -5.38
CA PHE A 147 -18.59 10.30 -5.64
C PHE A 147 -18.95 11.76 -5.97
N LYS A 148 -19.93 11.98 -6.84
CA LYS A 148 -20.34 13.34 -7.26
C LYS A 148 -20.84 14.19 -6.11
N ARG A 149 -21.51 13.61 -5.11
CA ARG A 149 -22.10 14.33 -3.96
C ARG A 149 -21.19 14.43 -2.73
N MET A 150 -20.06 13.72 -2.70
CA MET A 150 -19.10 13.82 -1.59
C MET A 150 -18.67 15.26 -1.42
N LYS A 151 -18.73 15.75 -0.18
CA LYS A 151 -18.33 17.13 0.13
C LYS A 151 -16.87 17.15 0.56
N VAL A 152 -16.15 18.11 0.06
CA VAL A 152 -14.75 18.37 0.40
C VAL A 152 -14.58 19.83 0.82
N GLU A 153 -13.67 20.02 1.76
CA GLU A 153 -13.27 21.36 2.20
C GLU A 153 -11.89 21.67 1.64
N TYR A 154 -11.74 22.86 1.08
CA TYR A 154 -10.48 23.26 0.47
C TYR A 154 -10.25 24.79 0.62
N PRO A 155 -9.00 25.20 0.84
CA PRO A 155 -8.61 26.61 0.90
C PRO A 155 -8.32 27.17 -0.50
N SER A 156 -7.80 28.40 -0.56
CA SER A 156 -7.28 28.98 -1.80
C SER A 156 -6.21 28.12 -2.46
N ILE A 157 -6.06 28.21 -3.78
CA ILE A 157 -5.03 27.46 -4.55
C ILE A 157 -3.62 27.67 -3.99
N GLU A 158 -3.30 28.88 -3.57
CA GLU A 158 -2.00 29.19 -2.97
C GLU A 158 -1.76 28.38 -1.69
N LYS A 159 -2.77 28.31 -0.82
CA LYS A 159 -2.70 27.53 0.41
C LYS A 159 -2.65 26.02 0.13
N GLN A 160 -3.39 25.55 -0.88
CA GLN A 160 -3.29 24.16 -1.33
C GLN A 160 -1.86 23.81 -1.75
N ARG A 161 -1.19 24.66 -2.54
CA ARG A 161 0.21 24.46 -2.95
C ARG A 161 1.17 24.39 -1.75
N GLN A 162 0.99 25.25 -0.76
CA GLN A 162 1.80 25.22 0.47
C GLN A 162 1.64 23.89 1.22
N ILE A 163 0.39 23.42 1.38
CA ILE A 163 0.10 22.14 2.04
C ILE A 163 0.72 20.99 1.25
N VAL A 164 0.52 20.96 -0.07
CA VAL A 164 1.04 19.91 -0.95
C VAL A 164 2.56 19.86 -0.93
N SER A 165 3.25 21.00 -0.96
CA SER A 165 4.71 21.04 -0.91
C SER A 165 5.26 20.31 0.31
N ILE A 166 4.69 20.56 1.50
CA ILE A 166 5.11 19.88 2.73
C ILE A 166 4.85 18.37 2.67
N LEU A 167 3.66 17.97 2.22
CA LEU A 167 3.27 16.56 2.16
C LEU A 167 4.07 15.79 1.09
N HIS A 168 4.33 16.42 -0.04
CA HIS A 168 5.16 15.85 -1.11
C HIS A 168 6.60 15.60 -0.66
N ASP A 169 7.20 16.55 0.09
CA ASP A 169 8.56 16.39 0.64
C ASP A 169 8.61 15.21 1.62
N LEU A 170 7.56 15.02 2.42
CA LEU A 170 7.44 13.87 3.32
C LEU A 170 7.30 12.54 2.55
N ASP A 171 6.45 12.49 1.54
CA ASP A 171 6.28 11.31 0.68
C ASP A 171 7.58 10.97 -0.06
N ALA A 172 8.29 11.98 -0.59
CA ALA A 172 9.58 11.79 -1.23
C ALA A 172 10.61 11.20 -0.25
N LYS A 173 10.63 11.67 1.00
CA LYS A 173 11.51 11.11 2.04
C LYS A 173 11.15 9.67 2.37
N ILE A 174 9.85 9.35 2.52
CA ILE A 174 9.39 7.98 2.76
C ILE A 174 9.82 7.06 1.62
N PHE A 175 9.57 7.47 0.38
CA PHE A 175 9.95 6.71 -0.81
C PHE A 175 11.45 6.46 -0.93
N ASN A 176 12.27 7.49 -0.66
CA ASN A 176 13.72 7.35 -0.67
C ASN A 176 14.21 6.40 0.43
N ASN A 177 13.64 6.49 1.64
CA ASN A 177 13.97 5.58 2.73
C ASN A 177 13.61 4.13 2.40
N GLN A 178 12.45 3.90 1.77
CA GLN A 178 12.08 2.56 1.29
C GLN A 178 13.09 2.01 0.29
N LYS A 179 13.47 2.81 -0.72
CA LYS A 179 14.52 2.41 -1.68
C LYS A 179 15.87 2.09 -1.03
N VAL A 180 16.26 2.88 -0.03
CA VAL A 180 17.50 2.63 0.73
C VAL A 180 17.38 1.32 1.49
N ASN A 181 16.25 1.05 2.15
CA ASN A 181 16.03 -0.21 2.87
C ASN A 181 16.07 -1.43 1.94
N ASP A 182 15.38 -1.36 0.78
CA ASP A 182 15.39 -2.43 -0.22
C ASP A 182 16.82 -2.72 -0.73
N ASN A 183 17.59 -1.65 -1.00
CA ASN A 183 18.97 -1.76 -1.43
C ASN A 183 19.88 -2.36 -0.35
N LEU A 184 19.74 -1.92 0.90
CA LEU A 184 20.50 -2.49 2.04
C LEU A 184 20.16 -3.95 2.28
N GLU A 185 18.90 -4.33 2.17
CA GLU A 185 18.48 -5.73 2.28
C GLU A 185 19.09 -6.59 1.17
N GLN A 186 19.10 -6.08 -0.07
CA GLN A 186 19.73 -6.76 -1.18
C GLN A 186 21.25 -6.91 -0.96
N GLN A 187 21.93 -5.84 -0.54
CA GLN A 187 23.37 -5.90 -0.25
C GLN A 187 23.67 -6.91 0.88
N ALA A 188 22.86 -6.95 1.93
CA ALA A 188 23.04 -7.92 3.01
C ALA A 188 22.89 -9.36 2.50
N LYS A 189 21.91 -9.65 1.64
CA LYS A 189 21.71 -10.94 0.99
C LYS A 189 22.90 -11.35 0.12
N GLU A 190 23.40 -10.41 -0.69
CA GLU A 190 24.57 -10.69 -1.55
C GLU A 190 25.85 -10.89 -0.73
N LEU A 191 26.06 -10.12 0.32
CA LEU A 191 27.20 -10.33 1.24
C LEU A 191 27.12 -11.69 1.92
N PHE A 192 25.94 -12.05 2.45
CA PHE A 192 25.74 -13.37 3.07
C PHE A 192 26.05 -14.50 2.07
N ARG A 193 25.52 -14.38 0.85
CA ARG A 193 25.75 -15.34 -0.21
C ARG A 193 27.24 -15.47 -0.56
N ALA A 194 27.91 -14.34 -0.75
CA ALA A 194 29.34 -14.32 -1.10
C ALA A 194 30.21 -14.94 0.00
N TRP A 195 29.89 -14.67 1.27
CA TRP A 195 30.70 -15.13 2.40
C TRP A 195 30.40 -16.57 2.82
N PHE A 196 29.13 -16.95 2.91
CA PHE A 196 28.68 -18.17 3.57
C PHE A 196 28.13 -19.25 2.63
N VAL A 197 27.92 -18.93 1.35
CA VAL A 197 27.43 -19.87 0.34
C VAL A 197 28.49 -20.10 -0.76
N GLU A 198 29.06 -19.01 -1.27
CA GLU A 198 30.03 -19.06 -2.39
C GLU A 198 31.48 -19.00 -1.90
N PHE A 199 31.71 -18.65 -0.63
CA PHE A 199 33.03 -18.55 0.01
C PHE A 199 34.04 -17.68 -0.76
N ILE A 200 33.57 -16.64 -1.45
CA ILE A 200 34.40 -15.77 -2.31
C ILE A 200 35.61 -15.21 -1.57
N PRO A 201 35.50 -14.67 -0.32
CA PRO A 201 36.66 -14.18 0.43
C PRO A 201 37.69 -15.26 0.78
N PHE A 202 37.33 -16.51 0.65
CA PHE A 202 38.14 -17.68 1.00
C PHE A 202 38.58 -18.47 -0.25
N GLY A 203 38.56 -17.85 -1.43
CA GLY A 203 38.96 -18.48 -2.69
C GLY A 203 37.95 -19.48 -3.26
N GLY A 204 36.66 -19.34 -2.88
CA GLY A 204 35.55 -20.18 -3.39
C GLY A 204 35.43 -21.54 -2.71
N THR A 205 36.13 -21.75 -1.60
CA THR A 205 36.09 -23.00 -0.84
C THR A 205 35.84 -22.70 0.63
N MET A 206 35.02 -23.53 1.26
CA MET A 206 34.74 -23.39 2.70
C MET A 206 36.04 -23.54 3.49
N PRO A 207 36.35 -22.61 4.43
CA PRO A 207 37.52 -22.74 5.32
C PRO A 207 37.56 -24.06 6.09
N SER A 208 38.76 -24.63 6.25
CA SER A 208 38.94 -25.96 6.85
C SER A 208 38.59 -26.06 8.34
N ASP A 209 38.50 -24.89 9.02
CA ASP A 209 38.10 -24.77 10.42
C ASP A 209 36.58 -24.56 10.59
N TRP A 210 35.84 -24.43 9.48
CA TRP A 210 34.38 -24.35 9.51
C TRP A 210 33.76 -25.75 9.50
N HIS A 211 32.69 -25.92 10.27
CA HIS A 211 32.03 -27.21 10.43
C HIS A 211 30.51 -27.04 10.29
N PHE A 212 29.86 -28.00 9.64
CA PHE A 212 28.42 -28.13 9.66
C PHE A 212 27.94 -28.66 11.01
N ARG A 213 26.93 -27.99 11.56
CA ARG A 213 26.22 -28.45 12.77
C ARG A 213 24.71 -28.32 12.53
N THR A 214 23.95 -29.10 13.29
CA THR A 214 22.50 -28.90 13.32
C THR A 214 22.13 -27.68 14.16
N LEU A 215 20.96 -27.08 13.91
CA LEU A 215 20.46 -25.98 14.74
C LEU A 215 20.32 -26.38 16.19
N GLY A 216 19.89 -27.64 16.48
CA GLY A 216 19.76 -28.15 17.85
C GLY A 216 21.07 -28.30 18.60
N GLU A 217 22.22 -28.44 17.91
CA GLU A 217 23.57 -28.46 18.51
C GLU A 217 24.10 -27.02 18.75
N SER A 218 23.56 -26.04 18.11
CA SER A 218 24.08 -24.66 18.12
C SER A 218 23.17 -23.68 18.86
N THR A 219 21.91 -24.03 19.10
CA THR A 219 20.90 -23.16 19.71
C THR A 219 19.93 -23.91 20.60
N GLU A 220 19.40 -23.24 21.59
CA GLU A 220 18.23 -23.72 22.31
C GLU A 220 16.97 -23.41 21.49
N MET A 221 16.22 -24.46 21.20
CA MET A 221 15.00 -24.34 20.39
C MET A 221 13.77 -24.67 21.22
N SER A 222 12.81 -23.76 21.25
CA SER A 222 11.51 -23.99 21.90
C SER A 222 10.36 -23.42 21.13
N ALA A 223 9.18 -24.00 21.27
CA ALA A 223 7.96 -23.37 20.77
C ALA A 223 7.62 -22.13 21.61
N GLY A 224 7.04 -21.14 20.99
CA GLY A 224 6.43 -20.00 21.66
C GLY A 224 5.42 -20.46 22.72
N GLY A 225 4.88 -19.53 23.51
CA GLY A 225 3.87 -19.84 24.52
C GLY A 225 2.47 -19.50 24.08
N ASP A 226 1.53 -19.80 24.95
CA ASP A 226 0.19 -19.27 24.86
C ASP A 226 0.17 -17.75 25.11
N LYS A 227 -0.93 -17.11 24.76
CA LYS A 227 -1.15 -15.69 25.02
C LYS A 227 -0.94 -15.37 26.51
N PRO A 228 -0.14 -14.35 26.85
CA PRO A 228 0.07 -13.95 28.23
C PRO A 228 -1.25 -13.61 28.94
N LYS A 229 -1.33 -13.90 30.23
CA LYS A 229 -2.51 -13.56 31.05
C LYS A 229 -2.71 -12.04 31.14
N ILE A 230 -1.62 -11.30 31.27
CA ILE A 230 -1.61 -9.83 31.27
C ILE A 230 -1.08 -9.36 29.92
N LEU A 231 -1.93 -8.68 29.17
CA LEU A 231 -1.59 -8.16 27.84
C LEU A 231 -2.20 -6.77 27.67
N SER A 232 -1.37 -5.82 27.26
CA SER A 232 -1.76 -4.46 26.85
C SER A 232 -1.51 -4.30 25.37
N SER A 233 -2.38 -3.58 24.66
CA SER A 233 -2.16 -3.22 23.25
C SER A 233 -1.10 -2.13 23.06
N ILE A 234 -0.78 -1.39 24.12
CA ILE A 234 0.25 -0.34 24.14
C ILE A 234 1.25 -0.63 25.24
N GLN A 235 2.47 -0.14 25.08
CA GLN A 235 3.47 -0.20 26.14
C GLN A 235 3.04 0.68 27.31
N THR A 236 3.17 0.14 28.54
CA THR A 236 2.84 0.83 29.79
C THR A 236 3.94 0.60 30.81
N GLU A 237 3.91 1.33 31.95
CA GLU A 237 4.89 1.13 33.03
C GLU A 237 4.91 -0.31 33.59
N LYS A 238 3.80 -1.04 33.51
CA LYS A 238 3.68 -2.43 33.96
C LYS A 238 3.93 -3.45 32.86
N CYS A 239 3.49 -3.15 31.63
CA CYS A 239 3.63 -4.05 30.48
C CYS A 239 4.69 -3.48 29.56
N THR A 240 5.95 -3.80 29.81
CA THR A 240 7.12 -3.26 29.10
C THR A 240 7.65 -4.21 28.04
N TYR A 241 7.41 -5.51 28.17
CA TYR A 241 7.98 -6.53 27.30
C TYR A 241 7.08 -6.79 26.10
N PRO A 242 7.62 -6.75 24.88
CA PRO A 242 6.83 -6.99 23.67
C PRO A 242 6.38 -8.44 23.57
N VAL A 243 5.18 -8.64 23.04
CA VAL A 243 4.62 -9.97 22.71
C VAL A 243 4.47 -10.05 21.21
N TYR A 244 5.06 -11.06 20.61
CA TYR A 244 5.05 -11.26 19.16
C TYR A 244 4.15 -12.42 18.75
N SER A 245 3.49 -12.27 17.61
CA SER A 245 2.67 -13.28 16.95
C SER A 245 3.27 -13.67 15.58
N ASN A 246 2.59 -14.54 14.84
CA ASN A 246 3.05 -14.98 13.52
C ASN A 246 2.72 -13.98 12.37
N GLY A 247 2.36 -12.72 12.68
CA GLY A 247 2.05 -11.69 11.70
C GLY A 247 3.29 -11.02 11.08
N LEU A 248 3.13 -10.41 9.88
CA LEU A 248 4.17 -9.60 9.24
C LEU A 248 4.13 -8.13 9.67
N SER A 249 2.94 -7.61 9.94
CA SER A 249 2.75 -6.22 10.36
C SER A 249 3.50 -5.97 11.66
N ASP A 250 4.25 -4.89 11.71
CA ASP A 250 5.09 -4.51 12.85
C ASP A 250 5.95 -5.68 13.35
N GLU A 251 6.49 -6.46 12.40
CA GLU A 251 7.26 -7.69 12.68
C GLU A 251 6.52 -8.70 13.58
N GLY A 252 5.20 -8.68 13.57
CA GLY A 252 4.36 -9.54 14.40
C GLY A 252 4.10 -9.01 15.80
N LEU A 253 4.43 -7.76 16.13
CA LEU A 253 4.12 -7.18 17.43
C LEU A 253 2.60 -7.24 17.68
N TYR A 254 2.22 -7.90 18.76
CA TYR A 254 0.82 -8.13 19.14
C TYR A 254 0.40 -7.30 20.37
N GLY A 255 1.36 -6.89 21.18
CA GLY A 255 1.12 -6.13 22.39
C GLY A 255 2.29 -6.23 23.38
N TYR A 256 2.04 -5.95 24.63
CA TYR A 256 3.04 -5.90 25.68
C TYR A 256 2.56 -6.64 26.93
N THR A 257 3.50 -7.26 27.66
CA THR A 257 3.23 -8.00 28.89
C THR A 257 4.15 -7.53 30.03
N ASP A 258 3.82 -7.91 31.24
CA ASP A 258 4.60 -7.64 32.45
C ASP A 258 5.69 -8.69 32.72
N ALA A 259 5.57 -9.87 32.09
CA ALA A 259 6.51 -10.97 32.30
C ALA A 259 6.84 -11.67 30.96
N PRO A 260 8.08 -11.55 30.45
CA PRO A 260 8.48 -12.22 29.24
C PRO A 260 8.73 -13.70 29.49
N LYS A 261 8.40 -14.54 28.50
CA LYS A 261 8.77 -15.98 28.53
C LYS A 261 10.25 -16.16 28.15
N ILE A 262 10.73 -15.41 27.18
CA ILE A 262 12.10 -15.40 26.68
C ILE A 262 12.73 -14.09 27.15
N LYS A 263 13.90 -14.20 27.79
CA LYS A 263 14.60 -13.07 28.42
C LYS A 263 15.89 -12.70 27.72
N ASP A 264 16.25 -13.46 26.70
CA ASP A 264 17.49 -13.29 25.96
C ASP A 264 17.20 -12.93 24.51
N GLU A 265 18.18 -12.31 23.85
CA GLU A 265 18.11 -12.06 22.41
C GLU A 265 17.85 -13.37 21.69
N SER A 266 16.91 -13.39 20.78
CA SER A 266 16.45 -14.60 20.14
C SER A 266 16.02 -14.41 18.70
N VAL A 267 16.07 -15.47 17.92
CA VAL A 267 15.49 -15.48 16.56
C VAL A 267 14.15 -16.21 16.61
N THR A 268 13.10 -15.53 16.16
CA THR A 268 11.79 -16.16 16.02
C THR A 268 11.53 -16.56 14.58
N VAL A 269 10.96 -17.76 14.40
CA VAL A 269 10.53 -18.27 13.09
C VAL A 269 9.04 -18.60 13.17
N SER A 270 8.24 -17.98 12.29
CA SER A 270 6.80 -18.21 12.25
C SER A 270 6.48 -19.60 11.71
N ALA A 271 5.86 -20.44 12.55
CA ALA A 271 5.45 -21.80 12.20
C ALA A 271 4.01 -21.89 11.66
N ARG A 272 3.22 -20.82 11.75
CA ARG A 272 1.82 -20.74 11.29
C ARG A 272 1.58 -19.36 10.66
N GLY A 273 0.53 -19.25 9.87
CA GLY A 273 0.22 -18.00 9.17
C GLY A 273 1.29 -17.70 8.09
N THR A 274 2.20 -16.79 8.33
CA THR A 274 3.33 -16.49 7.45
C THR A 274 4.50 -17.43 7.75
N ILE A 275 4.39 -18.67 7.32
CA ILE A 275 5.38 -19.72 7.59
C ILE A 275 6.76 -19.29 7.06
N GLY A 276 7.80 -19.46 7.91
CA GLY A 276 9.18 -19.17 7.56
C GLY A 276 9.59 -17.69 7.71
N PHE A 277 8.71 -16.81 8.20
CA PHE A 277 9.10 -15.45 8.53
C PHE A 277 10.05 -15.44 9.73
N VAL A 278 11.25 -14.90 9.54
CA VAL A 278 12.33 -14.87 10.52
C VAL A 278 12.54 -13.45 11.02
N CYS A 279 12.62 -13.30 12.34
CA CYS A 279 12.94 -12.02 12.98
C CYS A 279 13.93 -12.18 14.12
N LEU A 280 14.92 -11.28 14.19
CA LEU A 280 15.76 -11.10 15.36
C LEU A 280 14.96 -10.29 16.40
N ARG A 281 14.96 -10.77 17.65
CA ARG A 281 14.27 -10.14 18.77
C ARG A 281 15.29 -9.63 19.77
N HIS A 282 15.37 -8.33 19.87
CA HIS A 282 16.12 -7.65 20.93
C HIS A 282 15.26 -7.54 22.19
N ILE A 283 15.90 -7.49 23.35
CA ILE A 283 15.23 -7.39 24.65
C ILE A 283 14.94 -5.93 24.96
#